data_1833ff13919ec6b6b0419853fdb5e92f
#
_entry.id   1833ff13919ec6b6b0419853fdb5e92f
#
_cell.length_a   1.000
_cell.length_b   1.000
_cell.length_c   1.000
_cell.angle_alpha   90.00
_cell.angle_beta   90.00
_cell.angle_gamma   90.00
#
_symmetry.space_group_name_H-M   'P 1'
#
loop_
_entity.id
_entity.type
_entity.pdbx_description
1 polymer ?
#
loop_
_entity_poly.entity_id
_entity_poly.type
_entity_poly.pdbx_seq_one_letter_code
_entity_poly.pdbx_strand_id
1 'polypeptide(L)'
;VKQWGFILAVAALLVWGCASQKPVPPVQTAPETTAPKVTQKAPGPTPEELKAQELARLKQQELERQKRIEAMVKTLEEEDIHFDFDKYDLKPEARDTLKKLANFLLEHPEYKVRIEGNCDERGSEEYNLALGAKRANAARDYLVSLGVSPDRIETISYGEDRPICYEHNESCWWKNRRDHFVLIKVR
;
A
#
# COMPACT_ATOMS: atom_id res chain seq x y z
N VAL A 1 -23.85 24.63 14.66
CA VAL A 1 -25.29 24.95 14.59
C VAL A 1 -25.86 24.30 13.34
N LYS A 2 -26.51 23.18 13.46
CA LYS A 2 -27.84 22.77 12.96
C LYS A 2 -27.98 21.27 13.07
N GLN A 3 -28.72 20.87 14.09
CA GLN A 3 -29.40 19.57 14.22
C GLN A 3 -30.57 19.54 13.23
N TRP A 4 -30.82 18.39 12.65
CA TRP A 4 -32.16 18.03 12.22
C TRP A 4 -32.37 16.54 12.50
N GLY A 5 -33.25 16.34 13.50
CA GLY A 5 -33.89 15.06 13.78
C GLY A 5 -35.16 14.94 12.93
N PHE A 6 -35.52 13.73 12.60
CA PHE A 6 -36.87 13.36 12.15
C PHE A 6 -37.30 12.09 12.88
N ILE A 7 -38.18 12.25 13.65
CA ILE A 7 -39.37 11.79 14.34
C ILE A 7 -40.10 10.65 13.60
N LEU A 8 -40.34 9.64 14.42
CA LEU A 8 -41.29 8.49 14.34
C LEU A 8 -42.67 8.80 13.76
N ALA A 9 -43.23 7.84 13.06
CA ALA A 9 -44.67 7.61 13.04
C ALA A 9 -44.98 6.10 13.06
N VAL A 10 -45.48 5.69 14.20
CA VAL A 10 -46.16 4.42 14.46
C VAL A 10 -47.63 4.58 13.98
N ALA A 11 -48.14 3.63 13.21
CA ALA A 11 -49.59 3.48 13.01
C ALA A 11 -49.97 2.02 13.13
N ALA A 12 -50.58 1.71 14.25
CA ALA A 12 -51.31 0.47 14.52
C ALA A 12 -52.71 0.59 13.95
N LEU A 13 -53.16 -0.42 13.22
CA LEU A 13 -54.60 -0.61 12.96
C LEU A 13 -54.97 -2.05 13.29
N LEU A 14 -55.73 -2.15 14.36
CA LEU A 14 -56.55 -3.30 14.74
C LEU A 14 -57.84 -3.28 13.92
N VAL A 15 -58.20 -4.40 13.30
CA VAL A 15 -59.56 -4.65 12.88
C VAL A 15 -59.97 -6.05 13.30
N TRP A 16 -61.01 -6.06 14.10
CA TRP A 16 -61.78 -7.19 14.57
C TRP A 16 -62.72 -7.66 13.48
N GLY A 17 -63.05 -8.95 13.46
CA GLY A 17 -64.16 -9.41 12.63
C GLY A 17 -64.34 -10.93 12.60
N CYS A 18 -65.10 -11.41 13.57
CA CYS A 18 -66.17 -12.42 13.56
C CYS A 18 -65.99 -13.78 12.90
N ALA A 19 -66.25 -14.70 13.75
CA ALA A 19 -66.50 -16.13 13.56
C ALA A 19 -67.65 -16.45 12.61
N SER A 20 -67.51 -17.56 11.88
CA SER A 20 -68.68 -18.37 11.44
C SER A 20 -68.29 -19.85 11.31
N GLN A 21 -69.20 -20.71 11.81
CA GLN A 21 -69.02 -22.15 11.99
C GLN A 21 -69.41 -22.94 10.74
N LYS A 22 -68.58 -23.97 10.49
CA LYS A 22 -68.81 -25.36 9.99
C LYS A 22 -69.86 -25.65 8.89
N PRO A 23 -69.65 -26.68 8.03
CA PRO A 23 -69.80 -28.09 8.39
C PRO A 23 -68.67 -29.04 7.88
N VAL A 24 -68.58 -30.19 8.52
CA VAL A 24 -67.70 -31.32 8.18
C VAL A 24 -68.44 -32.21 7.17
N PRO A 25 -67.81 -32.73 6.15
CA PRO A 25 -68.04 -34.06 5.58
C PRO A 25 -66.75 -34.76 5.12
N PRO A 26 -66.75 -35.90 4.49
CA PRO A 26 -66.53 -37.19 5.09
C PRO A 26 -65.13 -37.75 4.86
N VAL A 27 -64.77 -38.73 5.61
CA VAL A 27 -63.59 -39.59 5.53
C VAL A 27 -63.40 -40.10 4.10
N GLN A 28 -62.30 -39.71 3.47
CA GLN A 28 -61.71 -40.39 2.31
C GLN A 28 -60.34 -40.90 2.62
N THR A 29 -60.19 -42.16 2.38
CA THR A 29 -59.04 -43.06 2.27
C THR A 29 -57.72 -42.39 2.05
N ALA A 30 -56.69 -42.82 2.85
CA ALA A 30 -55.31 -42.45 2.77
C ALA A 30 -54.69 -42.67 1.38
N PRO A 31 -53.95 -41.71 0.86
CA PRO A 31 -52.96 -42.01 -0.14
C PRO A 31 -51.59 -42.16 0.54
N GLU A 32 -50.99 -43.22 0.16
CA GLU A 32 -49.56 -43.51 0.06
C GLU A 32 -48.56 -42.54 0.73
N THR A 33 -47.91 -43.06 1.74
CA THR A 33 -46.70 -42.48 2.35
C THR A 33 -45.62 -42.30 1.28
N THR A 34 -45.52 -41.11 0.71
CA THR A 34 -44.31 -40.70 0.01
C THR A 34 -43.21 -40.46 1.07
N ALA A 35 -42.28 -41.37 1.14
CA ALA A 35 -41.10 -41.25 1.94
C ALA A 35 -40.38 -39.89 1.69
N PRO A 36 -39.89 -39.18 2.72
CA PRO A 36 -39.14 -37.94 2.52
C PRO A 36 -37.91 -38.26 1.70
N LYS A 37 -37.79 -37.60 0.55
CA LYS A 37 -36.61 -37.61 -0.29
C LYS A 37 -35.47 -37.07 0.54
N VAL A 38 -34.63 -37.96 1.11
CA VAL A 38 -33.42 -37.62 1.81
C VAL A 38 -32.50 -36.93 0.78
N THR A 39 -32.45 -35.62 0.84
CA THR A 39 -31.49 -34.83 0.10
C THR A 39 -30.12 -35.25 0.64
N GLN A 40 -29.43 -36.11 -0.05
CA GLN A 40 -28.06 -36.47 0.26
C GLN A 40 -27.22 -35.18 0.17
N LYS A 41 -26.83 -34.65 1.32
CA LYS A 41 -25.84 -33.58 1.44
C LYS A 41 -24.58 -34.09 0.73
N ALA A 42 -24.14 -33.35 -0.29
CA ALA A 42 -22.91 -33.68 -1.01
C ALA A 42 -21.77 -33.96 0.00
N PRO A 43 -20.95 -34.97 -0.22
CA PRO A 43 -19.82 -35.24 0.67
C PRO A 43 -18.94 -34.00 0.77
N GLY A 44 -18.57 -33.64 1.98
CA GLY A 44 -17.65 -32.51 2.21
C GLY A 44 -16.29 -32.78 1.56
N PRO A 45 -15.47 -31.73 1.40
CA PRO A 45 -14.18 -31.86 0.73
C PRO A 45 -13.30 -32.90 1.42
N THR A 46 -12.59 -33.69 0.62
CA THR A 46 -11.64 -34.68 1.11
C THR A 46 -10.45 -34.00 1.80
N PRO A 47 -9.70 -34.73 2.68
CA PRO A 47 -8.48 -34.16 3.30
C PRO A 47 -7.44 -33.67 2.28
N GLU A 48 -7.40 -34.26 1.09
CA GLU A 48 -6.52 -33.87 0.00
C GLU A 48 -6.98 -32.57 -0.66
N GLU A 49 -8.28 -32.42 -0.92
CA GLU A 49 -8.88 -31.18 -1.43
C GLU A 49 -8.71 -30.02 -0.45
N LEU A 50 -8.85 -30.27 0.86
CA LEU A 50 -8.61 -29.24 1.88
C LEU A 50 -7.14 -28.77 1.88
N LYS A 51 -6.17 -29.68 1.75
CA LYS A 51 -4.76 -29.33 1.63
C LYS A 51 -4.48 -28.54 0.35
N ALA A 52 -5.08 -28.94 -0.76
CA ALA A 52 -4.94 -28.21 -2.03
C ALA A 52 -5.50 -26.81 -1.96
N GLN A 53 -6.66 -26.63 -1.34
CA GLN A 53 -7.29 -25.32 -1.11
C GLN A 53 -6.42 -24.42 -0.20
N GLU A 54 -5.89 -25.00 0.90
CA GLU A 54 -5.00 -24.27 1.80
C GLU A 54 -3.73 -23.81 1.09
N LEU A 55 -3.09 -24.70 0.31
CA LEU A 55 -1.91 -24.34 -0.47
C LEU A 55 -2.21 -23.25 -1.52
N ALA A 56 -3.36 -23.33 -2.18
CA ALA A 56 -3.80 -22.30 -3.13
C ALA A 56 -4.03 -20.96 -2.43
N ARG A 57 -4.63 -20.97 -1.25
CA ARG A 57 -4.84 -19.76 -0.42
C ARG A 57 -3.50 -19.14 -0.02
N LEU A 58 -2.55 -19.93 0.46
CA LEU A 58 -1.22 -19.44 0.84
C LEU A 58 -0.46 -18.83 -0.34
N LYS A 59 -0.53 -19.47 -1.52
CA LYS A 59 0.06 -18.92 -2.75
C LYS A 59 -0.58 -17.60 -3.16
N GLN A 60 -1.89 -17.50 -3.03
CA GLN A 60 -2.62 -16.27 -3.34
C GLN A 60 -2.23 -15.13 -2.38
N GLN A 61 -2.15 -15.42 -1.07
CA GLN A 61 -1.73 -14.45 -0.07
C GLN A 61 -0.30 -13.96 -0.30
N GLU A 62 0.62 -14.88 -0.66
CA GLU A 62 2.01 -14.52 -0.98
C GLU A 62 2.08 -13.64 -2.22
N LEU A 63 1.33 -13.95 -3.27
CA LEU A 63 1.26 -13.12 -4.48
C LEU A 63 0.75 -11.71 -4.18
N GLU A 64 -0.29 -11.59 -3.35
CA GLU A 64 -0.83 -10.29 -2.94
C GLU A 64 0.16 -9.51 -2.06
N ARG A 65 0.90 -10.21 -1.20
CA ARG A 65 1.98 -9.61 -0.41
C ARG A 65 3.07 -9.05 -1.32
N GLN A 66 3.53 -9.81 -2.31
CA GLN A 66 4.54 -9.38 -3.27
C GLN A 66 4.08 -8.14 -4.05
N LYS A 67 2.85 -8.14 -4.56
CA LYS A 67 2.28 -6.97 -5.27
C LYS A 67 2.24 -5.71 -4.40
N ARG A 68 1.92 -5.86 -3.10
CA ARG A 68 1.94 -4.72 -2.17
C ARG A 68 3.34 -4.17 -1.97
N ILE A 69 4.33 -5.05 -1.80
CA ILE A 69 5.74 -4.64 -1.66
C ILE A 69 6.20 -3.91 -2.93
N GLU A 70 5.92 -4.46 -4.12
CA GLU A 70 6.27 -3.82 -5.39
C GLU A 70 5.63 -2.43 -5.55
N ALA A 71 4.37 -2.28 -5.14
CA ALA A 71 3.70 -0.97 -5.14
C ALA A 71 4.35 0.01 -4.16
N MET A 72 4.76 -0.44 -2.96
CA MET A 72 5.49 0.39 -2.00
C MET A 72 6.86 0.81 -2.53
N VAL A 73 7.62 -0.12 -3.12
CA VAL A 73 8.90 0.16 -3.77
C VAL A 73 8.73 1.26 -4.81
N LYS A 74 7.78 1.10 -5.73
CA LYS A 74 7.50 2.09 -6.76
C LYS A 74 7.17 3.48 -6.15
N THR A 75 6.33 3.53 -5.14
CA THR A 75 5.98 4.80 -4.48
C THR A 75 7.20 5.46 -3.84
N LEU A 76 8.07 4.68 -3.18
CA LEU A 76 9.28 5.21 -2.54
C LEU A 76 10.32 5.69 -3.58
N GLU A 77 10.41 5.05 -4.73
CA GLU A 77 11.30 5.47 -5.83
C GLU A 77 10.77 6.72 -6.57
N GLU A 78 9.46 6.97 -6.54
CA GLU A 78 8.85 8.17 -7.11
C GLU A 78 8.92 9.39 -6.16
N GLU A 79 9.22 9.18 -4.87
CA GLU A 79 9.31 10.26 -3.86
C GLU A 79 10.75 10.77 -3.72
N ASP A 80 11.21 11.66 -4.62
CA ASP A 80 12.50 12.34 -4.49
C ASP A 80 12.51 13.31 -3.30
N ILE A 81 13.68 13.52 -2.69
CA ILE A 81 13.87 14.62 -1.74
C ILE A 81 14.61 15.79 -2.39
N HIS A 82 14.20 17.01 -2.07
CA HIS A 82 14.66 18.21 -2.74
C HIS A 82 15.45 19.13 -1.81
N PHE A 83 16.42 19.84 -2.41
CA PHE A 83 17.32 20.75 -1.71
C PHE A 83 17.22 22.19 -2.20
N ASP A 84 17.53 23.13 -1.33
CA ASP A 84 17.73 24.51 -1.71
C ASP A 84 18.99 24.69 -2.56
N PHE A 85 19.07 25.82 -3.24
CA PHE A 85 20.26 26.15 -4.02
C PHE A 85 21.51 26.17 -3.14
N ASP A 86 22.55 25.48 -3.61
CA ASP A 86 23.85 25.37 -2.94
C ASP A 86 23.80 24.79 -1.51
N LYS A 87 22.75 23.99 -1.20
CA LYS A 87 22.61 23.36 0.11
C LYS A 87 22.47 21.84 -0.01
N TYR A 88 22.84 21.18 1.10
CA TYR A 88 22.67 19.74 1.34
C TYR A 88 21.97 19.44 2.66
N ASP A 89 21.43 20.48 3.33
CA ASP A 89 20.66 20.29 4.56
C ASP A 89 19.32 19.64 4.27
N LEU A 90 18.97 18.63 5.06
CA LEU A 90 17.69 17.94 4.94
C LEU A 90 16.56 18.81 5.50
N LYS A 91 15.60 19.16 4.64
CA LYS A 91 14.37 19.84 5.03
C LYS A 91 13.45 18.92 5.85
N PRO A 92 12.47 19.46 6.59
CA PRO A 92 11.50 18.63 7.33
C PRO A 92 10.79 17.61 6.44
N GLU A 93 10.35 18.00 5.23
CA GLU A 93 9.67 17.14 4.26
C GLU A 93 10.57 16.00 3.80
N ALA A 94 11.85 16.30 3.52
CA ALA A 94 12.84 15.29 3.16
C ALA A 94 13.05 14.26 4.28
N ARG A 95 13.06 14.70 5.54
CA ARG A 95 13.17 13.80 6.69
C ARG A 95 11.94 12.90 6.81
N ASP A 96 10.74 13.37 6.48
CA ASP A 96 9.54 12.55 6.52
C ASP A 96 9.54 11.47 5.42
N THR A 97 9.99 11.80 4.21
CA THR A 97 10.24 10.81 3.14
C THR A 97 11.30 9.79 3.57
N LEU A 98 12.43 10.24 4.13
CA LEU A 98 13.47 9.34 4.63
C LEU A 98 13.01 8.44 5.77
N LYS A 99 12.09 8.88 6.66
CA LYS A 99 11.48 8.01 7.68
C LYS A 99 10.64 6.90 7.06
N LYS A 100 9.84 7.19 6.01
CA LYS A 100 9.08 6.16 5.28
C LYS A 100 10.03 5.13 4.68
N LEU A 101 11.10 5.60 4.03
CA LEU A 101 12.13 4.75 3.44
C LEU A 101 12.86 3.90 4.49
N ALA A 102 13.21 4.48 5.64
CA ALA A 102 13.83 3.74 6.75
C ALA A 102 12.92 2.63 7.27
N ASN A 103 11.63 2.92 7.52
CA ASN A 103 10.66 1.93 7.96
C ASN A 103 10.55 0.77 6.97
N PHE A 104 10.44 1.09 5.67
CA PHE A 104 10.42 0.06 4.62
C PHE A 104 11.68 -0.81 4.67
N LEU A 105 12.86 -0.22 4.73
CA LEU A 105 14.13 -0.96 4.77
C LEU A 105 14.25 -1.81 6.04
N LEU A 106 13.74 -1.37 7.18
CA LEU A 106 13.75 -2.13 8.43
C LEU A 106 12.79 -3.32 8.38
N GLU A 107 11.63 -3.17 7.75
CA GLU A 107 10.64 -4.25 7.58
C GLU A 107 11.02 -5.24 6.48
N HIS A 108 11.86 -4.82 5.51
CA HIS A 108 12.25 -5.59 4.32
C HIS A 108 13.78 -5.76 4.24
N PRO A 109 14.37 -6.69 5.01
CA PRO A 109 15.82 -6.89 5.04
C PRO A 109 16.42 -7.36 3.70
N GLU A 110 15.57 -7.84 2.78
CA GLU A 110 15.96 -8.24 1.43
C GLU A 110 16.17 -7.06 0.47
N TYR A 111 15.95 -5.81 0.91
CA TYR A 111 16.17 -4.63 0.08
C TYR A 111 17.37 -3.81 0.58
N LYS A 112 18.10 -3.25 -0.37
CA LYS A 112 19.09 -2.17 -0.19
C LYS A 112 18.60 -0.93 -0.91
N VAL A 113 19.14 0.23 -0.58
CA VAL A 113 18.87 1.48 -1.28
C VAL A 113 20.14 2.06 -1.85
N ARG A 114 20.07 2.55 -3.09
CA ARG A 114 21.06 3.48 -3.65
C ARG A 114 20.45 4.86 -3.67
N ILE A 115 21.18 5.82 -3.11
CA ILE A 115 20.82 7.23 -3.08
C ILE A 115 21.62 7.95 -4.17
N GLU A 116 20.94 8.54 -5.12
CA GLU A 116 21.51 9.22 -6.27
C GLU A 116 21.39 10.74 -6.09
N GLY A 117 22.51 11.39 -5.75
CA GLY A 117 22.57 12.86 -5.54
C GLY A 117 22.70 13.61 -6.83
N ASN A 118 21.81 14.59 -7.04
CA ASN A 118 21.73 15.39 -8.25
C ASN A 118 21.73 16.89 -7.93
N CYS A 119 22.22 17.68 -8.89
CA CYS A 119 22.27 19.14 -8.84
C CYS A 119 21.54 19.75 -10.05
N ASP A 120 21.29 21.05 -9.99
CA ASP A 120 20.99 21.83 -11.16
C ASP A 120 22.29 22.19 -11.93
N GLU A 121 22.15 22.75 -13.13
CA GLU A 121 23.25 23.05 -14.07
C GLU A 121 24.17 24.19 -13.62
N ARG A 122 23.89 24.86 -12.50
CA ARG A 122 24.67 26.05 -12.07
C ARG A 122 25.88 25.61 -11.25
N GLY A 123 27.06 25.95 -11.74
CA GLY A 123 28.33 25.64 -11.09
C GLY A 123 29.31 24.96 -12.06
N SER A 124 30.41 24.42 -11.55
CA SER A 124 31.25 23.52 -12.34
C SER A 124 30.84 22.06 -12.09
N GLU A 125 31.14 21.20 -13.06
CA GLU A 125 30.90 19.77 -12.99
C GLU A 125 31.48 19.16 -11.68
N GLU A 126 32.75 19.49 -11.37
CA GLU A 126 33.41 18.97 -10.17
C GLU A 126 32.73 19.47 -8.89
N TYR A 127 32.27 20.73 -8.87
CA TYR A 127 31.54 21.29 -7.75
C TYR A 127 30.18 20.54 -7.56
N ASN A 128 29.45 20.36 -8.65
CA ASN A 128 28.14 19.70 -8.63
C ASN A 128 28.25 18.21 -8.27
N LEU A 129 29.31 17.53 -8.72
CA LEU A 129 29.61 16.16 -8.26
C LEU A 129 29.86 16.12 -6.75
N ALA A 130 30.66 17.04 -6.22
CA ALA A 130 30.94 17.12 -4.78
C ALA A 130 29.66 17.48 -3.98
N LEU A 131 28.83 18.40 -4.48
CA LEU A 131 27.58 18.80 -3.81
C LEU A 131 26.54 17.66 -3.83
N GLY A 132 26.39 16.96 -4.95
CA GLY A 132 25.50 15.79 -5.05
C GLY A 132 25.94 14.68 -4.08
N ALA A 133 27.25 14.44 -3.94
CA ALA A 133 27.78 13.49 -2.96
C ALA A 133 27.45 13.90 -1.51
N LYS A 134 27.56 15.20 -1.17
CA LYS A 134 27.19 15.70 0.16
C LYS A 134 25.70 15.50 0.45
N ARG A 135 24.81 15.72 -0.53
CA ARG A 135 23.36 15.49 -0.42
C ARG A 135 23.07 14.03 -0.15
N ALA A 136 23.55 13.13 -1.01
CA ALA A 136 23.36 11.69 -0.83
C ALA A 136 23.91 11.17 0.51
N ASN A 137 25.05 11.70 0.97
CA ASN A 137 25.62 11.34 2.27
C ASN A 137 24.77 11.88 3.44
N ALA A 138 24.21 13.09 3.34
CA ALA A 138 23.30 13.63 4.36
C ALA A 138 22.05 12.74 4.51
N ALA A 139 21.47 12.28 3.41
CA ALA A 139 20.35 11.34 3.42
C ALA A 139 20.76 9.98 4.01
N ARG A 140 21.92 9.44 3.62
CA ARG A 140 22.48 8.20 4.18
C ARG A 140 22.66 8.32 5.70
N ASP A 141 23.32 9.36 6.17
CA ASP A 141 23.61 9.53 7.58
C ASP A 141 22.32 9.65 8.41
N TYR A 142 21.28 10.26 7.84
CA TYR A 142 19.97 10.30 8.47
C TYR A 142 19.31 8.91 8.53
N LEU A 143 19.33 8.12 7.44
CA LEU A 143 18.84 6.74 7.45
C LEU A 143 19.57 5.86 8.48
N VAL A 144 20.90 6.02 8.60
CA VAL A 144 21.69 5.31 9.62
C VAL A 144 21.26 5.72 11.02
N SER A 145 20.99 7.01 11.25
CA SER A 145 20.50 7.50 12.54
C SER A 145 19.11 6.93 12.91
N LEU A 146 18.33 6.49 11.92
CA LEU A 146 17.04 5.81 12.09
C LEU A 146 17.17 4.29 12.26
N GLY A 147 18.41 3.75 12.24
CA GLY A 147 18.67 2.33 12.47
C GLY A 147 18.89 1.48 11.23
N VAL A 148 18.92 2.07 10.02
CA VAL A 148 19.26 1.32 8.80
C VAL A 148 20.77 1.04 8.79
N SER A 149 21.14 -0.23 8.54
CA SER A 149 22.55 -0.63 8.51
C SER A 149 23.29 0.02 7.33
N PRO A 150 24.51 0.59 7.56
CA PRO A 150 25.27 1.30 6.51
C PRO A 150 25.59 0.45 5.27
N ASP A 151 25.76 -0.88 5.42
CA ASP A 151 26.03 -1.82 4.33
C ASP A 151 24.83 -2.02 3.39
N ARG A 152 23.66 -1.52 3.79
CA ARG A 152 22.44 -1.53 2.98
C ARG A 152 22.18 -0.22 2.24
N ILE A 153 23.08 0.76 2.36
CA ILE A 153 22.92 2.09 1.76
C ILE A 153 24.14 2.37 0.87
N GLU A 154 23.89 2.49 -0.43
CA GLU A 154 24.87 2.96 -1.40
C GLU A 154 24.61 4.43 -1.71
N THR A 155 25.66 5.23 -1.91
CA THR A 155 25.53 6.62 -2.37
C THR A 155 26.31 6.82 -3.64
N ILE A 156 25.72 7.54 -4.60
CA ILE A 156 26.38 7.97 -5.82
C ILE A 156 25.98 9.42 -6.13
N SER A 157 26.89 10.18 -6.70
CA SER A 157 26.59 11.51 -7.22
C SER A 157 26.65 11.50 -8.74
N TYR A 158 25.67 12.12 -9.35
CA TYR A 158 25.67 12.42 -10.78
C TYR A 158 25.89 13.92 -11.07
N GLY A 159 26.05 14.73 -10.02
CA GLY A 159 26.17 16.17 -10.22
C GLY A 159 25.01 16.71 -11.03
N GLU A 160 25.30 17.36 -12.15
CA GLU A 160 24.31 17.91 -13.09
C GLU A 160 24.00 16.99 -14.27
N ASP A 161 24.62 15.81 -14.40
CA ASP A 161 24.59 14.96 -15.59
C ASP A 161 23.25 14.25 -15.81
N ARG A 162 22.36 14.22 -14.81
CA ARG A 162 21.05 13.55 -14.89
C ARG A 162 19.86 14.47 -14.62
N PRO A 163 19.69 15.54 -15.42
CA PRO A 163 18.56 16.44 -15.27
C PRO A 163 17.26 15.75 -15.64
N ILE A 164 16.18 16.05 -14.88
CA ILE A 164 14.81 15.66 -15.21
C ILE A 164 13.99 16.83 -15.77
N CYS A 165 14.57 18.02 -15.74
CA CYS A 165 14.00 19.24 -16.25
C CYS A 165 15.11 20.05 -16.92
N TYR A 166 14.86 20.59 -18.13
CA TYR A 166 15.89 21.15 -19.03
C TYR A 166 15.75 22.68 -19.24
N GLU A 167 14.74 23.31 -18.64
CA GLU A 167 14.57 24.74 -18.75
C GLU A 167 15.50 25.51 -17.79
N HIS A 168 16.08 26.62 -18.24
CA HIS A 168 17.05 27.43 -17.48
C HIS A 168 16.34 28.42 -16.52
N ASN A 169 15.54 27.90 -15.60
CA ASN A 169 14.82 28.72 -14.62
C ASN A 169 14.59 27.96 -13.31
N GLU A 170 14.23 28.68 -12.25
CA GLU A 170 14.05 28.10 -10.91
C GLU A 170 12.93 27.05 -10.85
N SER A 171 11.88 27.14 -11.67
CA SER A 171 10.80 26.15 -11.71
C SER A 171 11.27 24.78 -12.23
N CYS A 172 12.43 24.74 -12.90
CA CYS A 172 13.09 23.56 -13.40
C CYS A 172 14.27 23.18 -12.52
N TRP A 173 15.12 24.12 -12.14
CA TRP A 173 16.30 23.87 -11.33
C TRP A 173 15.98 23.20 -9.99
N TRP A 174 14.89 23.63 -9.30
CA TRP A 174 14.52 23.01 -8.03
C TRP A 174 14.20 21.50 -8.16
N LYS A 175 13.67 21.06 -9.32
CA LYS A 175 13.41 19.64 -9.60
C LYS A 175 14.70 18.85 -9.75
N ASN A 176 15.72 19.46 -10.34
CA ASN A 176 17.01 18.83 -10.54
C ASN A 176 17.82 18.72 -9.24
N ARG A 177 17.65 19.65 -8.29
CA ARG A 177 18.28 19.58 -6.96
C ARG A 177 17.59 18.56 -6.07
N ARG A 178 17.88 17.27 -6.32
CA ARG A 178 17.21 16.15 -5.63
C ARG A 178 18.17 15.03 -5.29
N ASP A 179 17.78 14.21 -4.32
CA ASP A 179 18.23 12.84 -4.23
C ASP A 179 17.12 11.91 -4.67
N HIS A 180 17.46 10.98 -5.54
CA HIS A 180 16.60 9.91 -6.04
C HIS A 180 16.95 8.58 -5.35
N PHE A 181 15.96 7.74 -5.09
CA PHE A 181 16.12 6.47 -4.41
C PHE A 181 15.87 5.31 -5.37
N VAL A 182 16.83 4.38 -5.41
CA VAL A 182 16.70 3.12 -6.16
C VAL A 182 16.72 1.97 -5.16
N LEU A 183 15.62 1.23 -5.06
CA LEU A 183 15.50 0.08 -4.17
C LEU A 183 15.93 -1.20 -4.88
N ILE A 184 16.92 -1.88 -4.34
CA ILE A 184 17.58 -3.05 -4.95
C ILE A 184 17.25 -4.26 -4.08
N LYS A 185 16.51 -5.23 -4.64
CA LYS A 185 16.25 -6.51 -3.98
C LYS A 185 17.51 -7.38 -4.05
N VAL A 186 18.04 -7.72 -2.88
CA VAL A 186 19.19 -8.64 -2.74
C VAL A 186 18.63 -10.08 -2.71
N ARG A 187 19.27 -10.96 -3.44
CA ARG A 187 18.88 -12.37 -3.51
C ARG A 187 19.37 -13.16 -2.30
#